data_951b917d600445b6dc5867b47ae7a944
#
_entry.id   951b917d600445b6dc5867b47ae7a944
#
_cell.length_a   1.000
_cell.length_b   1.000
_cell.length_c   1.000
_cell.angle_alpha   90.00
_cell.angle_beta   90.00
_cell.angle_gamma   90.00
#
_symmetry.space_group_name_H-M   'P 1'
#
loop_
_entity.id
_entity.type
_entity.pdbx_description
1 polymer ?
#
loop_
_entity_poly.entity_id
_entity_poly.type
_entity_poly.pdbx_seq_one_letter_code
_entity_poly.pdbx_strand_id
1 'polypeptide(L)'
;MRRIISILSAVAVMASCIHNDLPYPVIEASITSMEVEGASSVEINSLKRVVSITLEETADIRNVQIRNIGFNVPEVKPSWDICGARDLTKPLKLTLTTYADYDWRIEATQPIERWFTMPYQVGESAVDFENKRVVVKVASAADVTNLSITSCKLGPKDITTYTPDPSAIRDFSDEQTIQVAYHSVKEHWTIYVERSSTTVRMLRIDPWTKIVWLTAEGIAGNDNGFRLRESGTEEWQTISPDSQNGGQFSAGADGLKPETTYECKAFSGTEETEVQTFTTESERQLPNSGFEPWSNAESDKYSAHLDPHSKQSA
;
A
#
# COMPACT_ATOMS: atom_id res chain seq x y z
N MET A 1 -40.83 66.92 -36.15
CA MET A 1 -39.40 66.50 -36.27
C MET A 1 -38.63 66.46 -34.92
N ARG A 2 -38.88 67.32 -33.97
CA ARG A 2 -38.15 67.35 -32.68
C ARG A 2 -38.37 66.12 -31.77
N ARG A 3 -39.51 65.47 -31.85
CA ARG A 3 -39.82 64.23 -31.05
C ARG A 3 -39.23 62.93 -31.60
N ILE A 4 -38.93 62.88 -32.89
CA ILE A 4 -38.34 61.72 -33.56
C ILE A 4 -36.81 61.63 -33.23
N ILE A 5 -36.16 62.80 -33.16
CA ILE A 5 -34.72 62.87 -32.85
C ILE A 5 -34.46 62.49 -31.39
N SER A 6 -35.36 62.76 -30.44
CA SER A 6 -35.20 62.35 -29.03
C SER A 6 -35.38 60.85 -28.84
N ILE A 7 -36.16 60.14 -29.66
CA ILE A 7 -36.34 58.66 -29.63
C ILE A 7 -35.11 57.97 -30.20
N LEU A 8 -34.54 58.52 -31.31
CA LEU A 8 -33.31 57.95 -31.88
C LEU A 8 -32.10 58.10 -30.95
N SER A 9 -31.98 59.20 -30.15
CA SER A 9 -30.92 59.37 -29.17
C SER A 9 -31.07 58.41 -27.98
N ALA A 10 -32.31 58.10 -27.57
CA ALA A 10 -32.53 57.13 -26.45
C ALA A 10 -32.24 55.67 -26.87
N VAL A 11 -32.46 55.32 -28.15
CA VAL A 11 -32.11 53.94 -28.62
C VAL A 11 -30.61 53.77 -28.80
N ALA A 12 -29.85 54.79 -29.16
CA ALA A 12 -28.40 54.73 -29.29
C ALA A 12 -27.65 54.53 -27.95
N VAL A 13 -28.26 54.94 -26.84
CA VAL A 13 -27.65 54.76 -25.48
C VAL A 13 -27.87 53.37 -24.92
N MET A 14 -28.88 52.64 -25.40
CA MET A 14 -29.18 51.29 -24.96
C MET A 14 -28.36 50.20 -25.69
N ALA A 15 -27.62 50.53 -26.73
CA ALA A 15 -26.78 49.58 -27.50
C ALA A 15 -25.31 49.52 -27.00
N SER A 16 -24.99 50.21 -25.91
CA SER A 16 -23.65 50.18 -25.30
C SER A 16 -23.59 49.23 -24.12
N CYS A 17 -24.17 48.06 -24.24
CA CYS A 17 -23.70 46.92 -23.46
C CYS A 17 -22.37 46.49 -24.06
N ILE A 18 -21.26 46.91 -23.50
CA ILE A 18 -19.95 46.33 -23.77
C ILE A 18 -20.04 44.91 -23.25
N HIS A 19 -20.33 43.99 -24.13
CA HIS A 19 -20.02 42.57 -23.86
C HIS A 19 -18.50 42.48 -23.79
N ASN A 20 -17.99 42.38 -22.59
CA ASN A 20 -16.59 42.13 -22.35
C ASN A 20 -16.36 40.64 -22.53
N ASP A 21 -16.48 40.17 -23.77
CA ASP A 21 -16.25 38.76 -24.19
C ASP A 21 -14.76 38.42 -24.32
N LEU A 22 -13.90 39.15 -23.61
CA LEU A 22 -12.51 38.71 -23.46
C LEU A 22 -12.53 37.48 -22.54
N PRO A 23 -12.18 36.30 -23.05
CA PRO A 23 -11.98 35.15 -22.19
C PRO A 23 -10.80 35.45 -21.29
N TYR A 24 -11.10 35.89 -20.07
CA TYR A 24 -10.05 35.91 -19.05
C TYR A 24 -9.62 34.50 -18.85
N PRO A 25 -8.33 34.17 -19.03
CA PRO A 25 -7.84 32.86 -18.67
C PRO A 25 -8.12 32.65 -17.20
N VAL A 26 -8.98 31.71 -16.86
CA VAL A 26 -9.19 31.28 -15.47
C VAL A 26 -7.92 30.55 -15.05
N ILE A 27 -7.01 31.30 -14.47
CA ILE A 27 -5.77 30.73 -13.92
C ILE A 27 -6.12 30.19 -12.54
N GLU A 28 -6.34 28.90 -12.45
CA GLU A 28 -6.50 28.22 -11.17
C GLU A 28 -5.19 28.24 -10.40
N ALA A 29 -5.25 28.66 -9.13
CA ALA A 29 -4.10 28.62 -8.27
C ALA A 29 -3.77 27.16 -7.91
N SER A 30 -2.55 26.73 -8.20
CA SER A 30 -2.13 25.37 -7.90
C SER A 30 -0.71 25.28 -7.34
N ILE A 31 -0.50 24.26 -6.50
CA ILE A 31 0.83 23.86 -6.02
C ILE A 31 1.48 23.04 -7.12
N THR A 32 2.73 23.39 -7.47
CA THR A 32 3.53 22.70 -8.50
C THR A 32 4.68 21.92 -7.91
N SER A 33 5.17 22.33 -6.74
CA SER A 33 6.23 21.62 -6.02
C SER A 33 6.10 21.83 -4.52
N MET A 34 6.57 20.88 -3.74
CA MET A 34 6.71 20.99 -2.30
C MET A 34 7.94 20.20 -1.85
N GLU A 35 8.82 20.85 -1.10
CA GLU A 35 10.04 20.24 -0.56
C GLU A 35 9.84 19.98 0.94
N VAL A 36 9.90 18.70 1.32
CA VAL A 36 9.60 18.23 2.67
C VAL A 36 10.78 17.37 3.16
N GLU A 37 11.31 17.73 4.32
CA GLU A 37 12.40 16.98 4.95
C GLU A 37 11.88 15.65 5.52
N GLY A 38 12.61 14.56 5.27
CA GLY A 38 12.21 13.22 5.72
C GLY A 38 11.02 12.63 4.94
N ALA A 39 10.69 13.19 3.76
CA ALA A 39 9.72 12.57 2.87
C ALA A 39 10.39 11.59 1.91
N SER A 40 9.84 10.39 1.78
CA SER A 40 10.21 9.42 0.74
C SER A 40 9.53 9.74 -0.60
N SER A 41 8.34 10.35 -0.58
CA SER A 41 7.66 10.88 -1.77
C SER A 41 6.73 12.03 -1.44
N VAL A 42 6.52 12.92 -2.42
CA VAL A 42 5.54 13.99 -2.40
C VAL A 42 4.76 13.96 -3.70
N GLU A 43 3.48 13.65 -3.64
CA GLU A 43 2.59 13.59 -4.80
C GLU A 43 1.61 14.76 -4.80
N ILE A 44 1.56 15.50 -5.91
CA ILE A 44 0.69 16.65 -6.06
C ILE A 44 -0.41 16.33 -7.07
N ASN A 45 -1.64 16.27 -6.60
CA ASN A 45 -2.81 16.06 -7.45
C ASN A 45 -3.59 17.37 -7.60
N SER A 46 -3.34 18.09 -8.69
CA SER A 46 -3.97 19.38 -8.97
C SER A 46 -5.48 19.26 -9.19
N LEU A 47 -5.97 18.17 -9.77
CA LEU A 47 -7.41 17.98 -10.00
C LEU A 47 -8.19 17.79 -8.69
N LYS A 48 -7.62 17.09 -7.72
CA LYS A 48 -8.20 16.88 -6.39
C LYS A 48 -7.81 17.97 -5.40
N ARG A 49 -6.83 18.79 -5.76
CA ARG A 49 -6.19 19.82 -4.89
C ARG A 49 -5.68 19.21 -3.59
N VAL A 50 -4.91 18.14 -3.73
CA VAL A 50 -4.32 17.39 -2.61
C VAL A 50 -2.82 17.23 -2.84
N VAL A 51 -2.05 17.47 -1.79
CA VAL A 51 -0.66 17.08 -1.68
C VAL A 51 -0.58 15.91 -0.71
N SER A 52 -0.16 14.74 -1.18
CA SER A 52 0.04 13.53 -0.38
C SER A 52 1.54 13.33 -0.15
N ILE A 53 1.93 13.36 1.12
CA ILE A 53 3.32 13.19 1.55
C ILE A 53 3.46 11.82 2.17
N THR A 54 4.41 11.01 1.67
CA THR A 54 4.82 9.79 2.34
C THR A 54 6.13 10.07 3.06
N LEU A 55 6.12 9.95 4.37
CA LEU A 55 7.30 10.17 5.20
C LEU A 55 8.14 8.90 5.31
N GLU A 56 9.43 9.08 5.51
CA GLU A 56 10.31 8.00 5.96
C GLU A 56 9.88 7.50 7.34
N GLU A 57 10.15 6.24 7.62
CA GLU A 57 9.74 5.60 8.87
C GLU A 57 10.26 6.34 10.12
N THR A 58 11.45 6.90 10.03
CA THR A 58 12.13 7.59 11.14
C THR A 58 11.80 9.08 11.26
N ALA A 59 11.02 9.65 10.34
CA ALA A 59 10.62 11.05 10.40
C ALA A 59 9.64 11.29 11.59
N ASP A 60 9.61 12.51 12.11
CA ASP A 60 8.62 12.90 13.12
C ASP A 60 7.42 13.56 12.45
N ILE A 61 6.32 12.82 12.26
CA ILE A 61 5.08 13.34 11.64
C ILE A 61 4.48 14.53 12.39
N ARG A 62 4.84 14.72 13.68
CA ARG A 62 4.38 15.86 14.50
C ARG A 62 5.26 17.09 14.33
N ASN A 63 6.42 16.94 13.68
CA ASN A 63 7.40 18.03 13.50
C ASN A 63 8.06 17.97 12.12
N VAL A 64 7.25 17.85 11.07
CA VAL A 64 7.72 17.80 9.68
C VAL A 64 8.18 19.18 9.22
N GLN A 65 9.39 19.27 8.67
CA GLN A 65 9.92 20.50 8.11
C GLN A 65 9.55 20.64 6.63
N ILE A 66 8.65 21.57 6.32
CA ILE A 66 8.36 21.98 4.94
C ILE A 66 9.33 23.11 4.59
N ARG A 67 10.26 22.83 3.65
CA ARG A 67 11.33 23.77 3.29
C ARG A 67 10.90 24.77 2.26
N ASN A 68 10.11 24.31 1.27
CA ASN A 68 9.71 25.17 0.17
C ASN A 68 8.40 24.68 -0.45
N ILE A 69 7.66 25.62 -1.06
CA ILE A 69 6.45 25.36 -1.84
C ILE A 69 6.48 26.23 -3.10
N GLY A 70 6.21 25.60 -4.25
CA GLY A 70 6.12 26.29 -5.54
C GLY A 70 4.68 26.35 -6.03
N PHE A 71 4.36 27.45 -6.71
CA PHE A 71 3.04 27.70 -7.31
C PHE A 71 3.16 27.84 -8.82
N ASN A 72 2.05 27.63 -9.52
CA ASN A 72 2.01 27.73 -10.98
C ASN A 72 2.15 29.14 -11.51
N VAL A 73 1.77 30.17 -10.74
CA VAL A 73 1.93 31.59 -11.08
C VAL A 73 2.35 32.39 -9.86
N PRO A 74 3.13 33.49 -10.04
CA PRO A 74 3.68 34.26 -8.93
C PRO A 74 2.63 35.07 -8.15
N GLU A 75 1.44 35.30 -8.72
CA GLU A 75 0.34 36.02 -8.11
C GLU A 75 -0.41 35.20 -7.06
N VAL A 76 -0.15 33.90 -6.94
CA VAL A 76 -0.79 33.03 -5.94
C VAL A 76 -0.42 33.51 -4.53
N LYS A 77 -1.45 33.74 -3.73
CA LYS A 77 -1.31 34.08 -2.31
C LYS A 77 -1.84 32.95 -1.45
N PRO A 78 -0.99 32.28 -0.69
CA PRO A 78 -1.44 31.30 0.29
C PRO A 78 -2.10 32.01 1.48
N SER A 79 -3.13 31.41 2.07
CA SER A 79 -3.85 31.96 3.23
C SER A 79 -2.96 32.12 4.47
N TRP A 80 -1.88 31.34 4.53
CA TRP A 80 -0.86 31.40 5.58
C TRP A 80 0.44 30.77 5.07
N ASP A 81 1.54 31.06 5.74
CA ASP A 81 2.85 30.49 5.41
C ASP A 81 2.93 29.05 5.93
N ILE A 82 2.96 28.08 5.03
CA ILE A 82 3.06 26.65 5.34
C ILE A 82 4.48 26.19 5.62
N CYS A 83 5.50 26.94 5.23
CA CYS A 83 6.90 26.56 5.44
C CYS A 83 7.24 26.51 6.94
N GLY A 84 8.27 25.73 7.26
CA GLY A 84 8.72 25.47 8.64
C GLY A 84 8.14 24.20 9.22
N ALA A 85 8.23 24.06 10.55
CA ALA A 85 7.77 22.90 11.29
C ALA A 85 6.25 22.79 11.33
N ARG A 86 5.72 21.62 10.96
CA ARG A 86 4.27 21.35 10.92
C ARG A 86 3.94 20.00 11.52
N ASP A 87 2.84 19.96 12.26
CA ASP A 87 2.21 18.72 12.69
C ASP A 87 1.29 18.22 11.57
N LEU A 88 1.66 17.10 10.95
CA LEU A 88 0.91 16.45 9.86
C LEU A 88 0.16 15.18 10.30
N THR A 89 -0.04 15.00 11.61
CA THR A 89 -0.89 13.91 12.13
C THR A 89 -2.34 14.03 11.66
N LYS A 90 -2.74 15.24 11.24
CA LYS A 90 -4.03 15.54 10.61
C LYS A 90 -3.79 16.33 9.33
N PRO A 91 -4.66 16.18 8.32
CA PRO A 91 -4.58 16.98 7.11
C PRO A 91 -4.64 18.48 7.41
N LEU A 92 -3.77 19.26 6.78
CA LEU A 92 -3.77 20.70 6.83
C LEU A 92 -4.53 21.27 5.63
N LYS A 93 -5.29 22.32 5.86
CA LYS A 93 -5.98 23.09 4.83
C LYS A 93 -5.15 24.33 4.47
N LEU A 94 -4.91 24.53 3.18
CA LEU A 94 -4.26 25.73 2.62
C LEU A 94 -5.15 26.30 1.52
N THR A 95 -5.64 27.52 1.69
CA THR A 95 -6.38 28.22 0.64
C THR A 95 -5.40 29.04 -0.17
N LEU A 96 -5.41 28.83 -1.49
CA LEU A 96 -4.63 29.61 -2.46
C LEU A 96 -5.56 30.56 -3.17
N THR A 97 -5.20 31.84 -3.19
CA THR A 97 -6.01 32.89 -3.80
C THR A 97 -5.28 33.48 -5.00
N THR A 98 -6.00 33.62 -6.12
CA THR A 98 -5.68 34.49 -7.25
C THR A 98 -6.86 35.43 -7.49
N TYR A 99 -7.72 35.12 -8.46
CA TYR A 99 -9.01 35.77 -8.67
C TYR A 99 -10.15 35.11 -7.89
N ALA A 100 -9.93 33.85 -7.50
CA ALA A 100 -10.82 33.03 -6.69
C ALA A 100 -10.00 32.23 -5.66
N ASP A 101 -10.70 31.66 -4.70
CA ASP A 101 -10.12 30.85 -3.66
C ASP A 101 -10.13 29.36 -4.07
N TYR A 102 -9.01 28.69 -3.86
CA TYR A 102 -8.78 27.29 -4.16
C TYR A 102 -8.29 26.57 -2.91
N ASP A 103 -9.15 25.76 -2.33
CA ASP A 103 -8.84 25.01 -1.12
C ASP A 103 -8.02 23.76 -1.44
N TRP A 104 -6.82 23.71 -0.91
CA TRP A 104 -5.91 22.58 -0.98
C TRP A 104 -5.84 21.85 0.36
N ARG A 105 -5.66 20.55 0.29
CA ARG A 105 -5.43 19.68 1.44
C ARG A 105 -4.02 19.08 1.35
N ILE A 106 -3.28 19.18 2.45
CA ILE A 106 -1.95 18.60 2.60
C ILE A 106 -2.06 17.52 3.65
N GLU A 107 -1.74 16.31 3.29
CA GLU A 107 -1.85 15.14 4.14
C GLU A 107 -0.55 14.33 4.11
N ALA A 108 -0.21 13.73 5.23
CA ALA A 108 0.96 12.87 5.34
C ALA A 108 0.60 11.48 5.85
N THR A 109 1.33 10.51 5.37
CA THR A 109 1.32 9.14 5.88
C THR A 109 2.73 8.75 6.28
N GLN A 110 2.86 7.96 7.32
CA GLN A 110 4.13 7.40 7.77
C GLN A 110 3.97 5.89 7.88
N PRO A 111 4.34 5.13 6.86
CA PRO A 111 4.27 3.68 6.88
C PRO A 111 5.35 3.12 7.81
N ILE A 112 4.93 2.56 8.94
CA ILE A 112 5.81 1.87 9.88
C ILE A 112 5.48 0.39 9.81
N GLU A 113 6.40 -0.40 9.29
CA GLU A 113 6.28 -1.84 9.29
C GLU A 113 6.49 -2.37 10.72
N ARG A 114 5.58 -3.23 11.19
CA ARG A 114 5.60 -3.77 12.55
C ARG A 114 5.52 -5.27 12.52
N TRP A 115 6.29 -5.91 13.41
CA TRP A 115 6.25 -7.36 13.61
C TRP A 115 6.58 -7.72 15.05
N PHE A 116 6.18 -8.93 15.39
CA PHE A 116 6.47 -9.53 16.69
C PHE A 116 6.59 -11.04 16.50
N THR A 117 7.67 -11.66 16.96
CA THR A 117 7.89 -13.09 16.79
C THR A 117 8.37 -13.74 18.07
N MET A 118 7.94 -14.99 18.27
CA MET A 118 8.28 -15.84 19.41
C MET A 118 8.62 -17.25 18.96
N PRO A 119 9.38 -18.04 19.76
CA PRO A 119 9.52 -19.47 19.52
C PRO A 119 8.17 -20.18 19.61
N TYR A 120 8.04 -21.28 18.89
CA TYR A 120 6.81 -22.09 18.82
C TYR A 120 5.57 -21.34 18.31
N GLN A 121 5.74 -20.18 17.73
CA GLN A 121 4.65 -19.41 17.14
C GLN A 121 4.04 -20.18 15.97
N VAL A 122 2.70 -20.16 15.88
CA VAL A 122 1.91 -20.72 14.80
C VAL A 122 1.32 -19.60 13.97
N GLY A 123 1.77 -19.48 12.71
CA GLY A 123 1.38 -18.38 11.84
C GLY A 123 2.08 -17.05 12.21
N GLU A 124 1.62 -15.95 11.63
CA GLU A 124 2.08 -14.60 11.96
C GLU A 124 1.36 -14.06 13.21
N SER A 125 2.05 -13.16 13.91
CA SER A 125 1.42 -12.40 14.99
C SER A 125 0.45 -11.38 14.40
N ALA A 126 -0.72 -11.25 15.00
CA ALA A 126 -1.64 -10.17 14.68
C ALA A 126 -1.22 -8.90 15.43
N VAL A 127 -0.69 -7.91 14.70
CA VAL A 127 -0.30 -6.62 15.24
C VAL A 127 -1.37 -5.59 14.92
N ASP A 128 -2.17 -5.23 15.92
CA ASP A 128 -3.23 -4.21 15.83
C ASP A 128 -2.66 -2.86 16.29
N PHE A 129 -2.32 -2.03 15.30
CA PHE A 129 -1.77 -0.71 15.56
C PHE A 129 -2.78 0.25 16.20
N GLU A 130 -4.06 0.16 15.87
CA GLU A 130 -5.07 1.09 16.38
C GLU A 130 -5.31 0.87 17.87
N ASN A 131 -5.41 -0.39 18.28
CA ASN A 131 -5.65 -0.78 19.67
C ASN A 131 -4.37 -1.05 20.47
N LYS A 132 -3.18 -0.89 19.84
CA LYS A 132 -1.88 -1.15 20.48
C LYS A 132 -1.80 -2.54 21.07
N ARG A 133 -2.17 -3.53 20.28
CA ARG A 133 -2.31 -4.91 20.72
C ARG A 133 -1.52 -5.85 19.80
N VAL A 134 -0.86 -6.82 20.40
CA VAL A 134 -0.23 -7.95 19.71
C VAL A 134 -0.87 -9.24 20.20
N VAL A 135 -1.30 -10.09 19.28
CA VAL A 135 -1.78 -11.44 19.60
C VAL A 135 -0.87 -12.45 18.91
N VAL A 136 -0.26 -13.32 19.71
CA VAL A 136 0.62 -14.39 19.22
C VAL A 136 -0.01 -15.72 19.55
N LYS A 137 -0.15 -16.58 18.55
CA LYS A 137 -0.55 -17.98 18.78
C LYS A 137 0.70 -18.82 18.87
N VAL A 138 0.80 -19.65 19.89
CA VAL A 138 1.92 -20.60 20.07
C VAL A 138 1.39 -22.03 20.11
N ALA A 139 2.23 -22.99 19.78
CA ALA A 139 1.89 -24.40 19.85
C ALA A 139 1.39 -24.78 21.27
N SER A 140 0.41 -25.66 21.35
CA SER A 140 -0.22 -26.07 22.61
C SER A 140 0.77 -26.62 23.64
N ALA A 141 1.88 -27.23 23.18
CA ALA A 141 2.95 -27.77 24.00
C ALA A 141 3.95 -26.72 24.49
N ALA A 142 3.86 -25.47 24.02
CA ALA A 142 4.79 -24.41 24.43
C ALA A 142 4.61 -24.04 25.91
N ASP A 143 5.72 -23.90 26.63
CA ASP A 143 5.73 -23.41 28.00
C ASP A 143 5.63 -21.89 28.03
N VAL A 144 4.40 -21.38 28.18
CA VAL A 144 4.13 -19.93 28.20
C VAL A 144 4.72 -19.21 29.40
N THR A 145 5.16 -19.94 30.45
CA THR A 145 5.81 -19.32 31.62
C THR A 145 7.30 -19.04 31.35
N ASN A 146 7.86 -19.60 30.27
CA ASN A 146 9.26 -19.42 29.91
C ASN A 146 9.45 -19.28 28.38
N LEU A 147 8.76 -18.33 27.78
CA LEU A 147 8.95 -17.93 26.39
C LEU A 147 9.88 -16.73 26.28
N SER A 148 10.55 -16.60 25.15
CA SER A 148 11.34 -15.40 24.82
C SER A 148 10.76 -14.70 23.60
N ILE A 149 10.88 -13.39 23.55
CA ILE A 149 10.60 -12.65 22.33
C ILE A 149 11.82 -12.82 21.41
N THR A 150 11.61 -13.37 20.19
CA THR A 150 12.69 -13.58 19.22
C THR A 150 12.99 -12.29 18.47
N SER A 151 11.94 -11.57 18.06
CA SER A 151 12.07 -10.28 17.37
C SER A 151 10.85 -9.42 17.67
N CYS A 152 11.10 -8.13 17.87
CA CYS A 152 10.05 -7.14 18.18
C CYS A 152 10.37 -5.83 17.49
N LYS A 153 9.44 -5.36 16.64
CA LYS A 153 9.46 -4.02 16.08
C LYS A 153 8.04 -3.47 16.10
N LEU A 154 7.74 -2.60 17.07
CA LEU A 154 6.42 -1.98 17.22
C LEU A 154 6.42 -0.49 16.93
N GLY A 155 7.58 0.10 16.62
CA GLY A 155 7.77 1.49 16.22
C GLY A 155 8.85 1.62 15.15
N PRO A 156 9.22 2.87 14.78
CA PRO A 156 10.26 3.13 13.78
C PRO A 156 11.60 2.49 14.14
N LYS A 157 12.28 1.97 13.11
CA LYS A 157 13.60 1.35 13.30
C LYS A 157 14.61 2.33 13.86
N ASP A 158 15.55 1.84 14.69
CA ASP A 158 16.72 2.53 15.25
C ASP A 158 16.44 3.69 16.22
N ILE A 159 15.21 4.19 16.31
CA ILE A 159 14.84 5.29 17.23
C ILE A 159 13.83 4.87 18.30
N THR A 160 13.33 3.64 18.23
CA THR A 160 12.34 3.12 19.19
C THR A 160 13.02 2.54 20.41
N THR A 161 12.50 2.87 21.58
CA THR A 161 12.89 2.30 22.87
C THR A 161 11.73 1.55 23.49
N TYR A 162 12.03 0.48 24.20
CA TYR A 162 11.04 -0.40 24.84
C TYR A 162 11.26 -0.44 26.36
N THR A 163 10.18 -0.42 27.13
CA THR A 163 10.23 -0.57 28.60
C THR A 163 9.06 -1.44 29.08
N PRO A 164 9.30 -2.61 29.69
CA PRO A 164 10.62 -3.23 29.88
C PRO A 164 11.24 -3.64 28.54
N ASP A 165 12.53 -3.98 28.55
CA ASP A 165 13.21 -4.55 27.39
C ASP A 165 12.50 -5.86 27.00
N PRO A 166 12.13 -6.04 25.70
CA PRO A 166 11.47 -7.27 25.24
C PRO A 166 12.23 -8.54 25.61
N SER A 167 13.56 -8.50 25.63
CA SER A 167 14.41 -9.64 25.99
C SER A 167 14.31 -10.05 27.47
N ALA A 168 13.80 -9.18 28.33
CA ALA A 168 13.63 -9.45 29.76
C ALA A 168 12.30 -10.13 30.11
N ILE A 169 11.33 -10.12 29.20
CA ILE A 169 10.01 -10.71 29.40
C ILE A 169 10.08 -12.21 29.09
N ARG A 170 9.60 -13.04 30.00
CA ARG A 170 9.62 -14.52 29.88
C ARG A 170 8.28 -15.18 30.14
N ASP A 171 7.53 -14.67 31.07
CA ASP A 171 6.26 -15.24 31.48
C ASP A 171 5.10 -14.55 30.72
N PHE A 172 4.38 -15.34 29.94
CA PHE A 172 3.22 -14.93 29.15
C PHE A 172 1.96 -15.71 29.54
N SER A 173 1.91 -16.23 30.79
CA SER A 173 0.69 -16.83 31.34
C SER A 173 -0.46 -15.82 31.39
N ASP A 174 -0.10 -14.55 31.60
CA ASP A 174 -0.99 -13.40 31.56
C ASP A 174 -0.52 -12.42 30.47
N GLU A 175 -1.36 -11.46 30.16
CA GLU A 175 -1.02 -10.38 29.23
C GLU A 175 0.19 -9.58 29.69
N GLN A 176 1.07 -9.22 28.76
CA GLN A 176 2.24 -8.40 29.05
C GLN A 176 2.10 -7.02 28.41
N THR A 177 2.56 -5.99 29.10
CA THR A 177 2.55 -4.62 28.60
C THR A 177 3.96 -4.11 28.37
N ILE A 178 4.21 -3.54 27.17
CA ILE A 178 5.46 -2.89 26.81
C ILE A 178 5.16 -1.44 26.45
N GLN A 179 5.85 -0.50 27.08
CA GLN A 179 5.87 0.89 26.62
C GLN A 179 6.80 1.00 25.41
N VAL A 180 6.29 1.52 24.32
CA VAL A 180 7.01 1.81 23.06
C VAL A 180 7.15 3.33 22.97
N ALA A 181 8.38 3.84 22.91
CA ALA A 181 8.62 5.28 22.84
C ALA A 181 9.58 5.63 21.70
N TYR A 182 9.22 6.65 20.93
CA TYR A 182 10.01 7.26 19.84
C TYR A 182 9.59 8.71 19.64
N HIS A 183 10.54 9.60 19.37
CA HIS A 183 10.31 11.06 19.35
C HIS A 183 9.54 11.51 20.61
N SER A 184 8.40 12.18 20.42
CA SER A 184 7.49 12.59 21.50
C SER A 184 6.38 11.57 21.79
N VAL A 185 6.34 10.43 21.07
CA VAL A 185 5.32 9.40 21.21
C VAL A 185 5.67 8.45 22.36
N LYS A 186 4.67 8.11 23.16
CA LYS A 186 4.75 7.05 24.18
C LYS A 186 3.45 6.26 24.14
N GLU A 187 3.55 5.00 23.79
CA GLU A 187 2.41 4.10 23.61
C GLU A 187 2.57 2.87 24.49
N HIS A 188 1.47 2.36 25.04
CA HIS A 188 1.46 1.11 25.78
C HIS A 188 0.86 0.04 24.89
N TRP A 189 1.66 -0.97 24.58
CA TRP A 189 1.27 -2.10 23.77
C TRP A 189 1.03 -3.31 24.66
N THR A 190 -0.11 -3.99 24.47
CA THR A 190 -0.46 -5.19 25.21
C THR A 190 -0.24 -6.42 24.34
N ILE A 191 0.48 -7.39 24.86
CA ILE A 191 0.86 -8.64 24.20
C ILE A 191 0.06 -9.78 24.82
N TYR A 192 -0.67 -10.49 23.99
CA TYR A 192 -1.43 -11.69 24.34
C TYR A 192 -0.81 -12.89 23.67
N VAL A 193 -0.58 -13.95 24.45
CA VAL A 193 -0.13 -15.24 23.94
C VAL A 193 -1.22 -16.26 24.12
N GLU A 194 -1.70 -16.81 23.01
CA GLU A 194 -2.78 -17.80 22.96
C GLU A 194 -2.21 -19.17 22.55
N ARG A 195 -2.69 -20.25 23.17
CA ARG A 195 -2.32 -21.60 22.76
C ARG A 195 -3.17 -22.02 21.57
N SER A 196 -2.55 -22.56 20.52
CA SER A 196 -3.20 -23.07 19.32
C SER A 196 -3.11 -24.59 19.27
N SER A 197 -4.21 -25.24 18.93
CA SER A 197 -4.22 -26.66 18.61
C SER A 197 -3.81 -26.94 17.16
N THR A 198 -3.75 -25.92 16.31
CA THR A 198 -3.30 -26.04 14.93
C THR A 198 -1.78 -26.19 14.92
N THR A 199 -1.28 -27.21 14.22
CA THR A 199 0.15 -27.48 14.05
C THR A 199 0.64 -27.04 12.66
N VAL A 200 -0.19 -27.23 11.64
CA VAL A 200 0.05 -26.81 10.26
C VAL A 200 -1.26 -26.57 9.53
N ARG A 201 -1.32 -25.56 8.68
CA ARG A 201 -2.48 -25.25 7.86
C ARG A 201 -2.08 -24.60 6.55
N MET A 202 -2.62 -25.08 5.43
CA MET A 202 -2.52 -24.39 4.14
C MET A 202 -3.40 -23.14 4.18
N LEU A 203 -2.83 -21.99 3.79
CA LEU A 203 -3.53 -20.71 3.75
C LEU A 203 -3.95 -20.35 2.33
N ARG A 204 -3.06 -20.58 1.35
CA ARG A 204 -3.29 -20.15 -0.02
C ARG A 204 -2.56 -21.02 -1.02
N ILE A 205 -3.20 -21.23 -2.15
CA ILE A 205 -2.66 -21.88 -3.36
C ILE A 205 -3.00 -20.97 -4.53
N ASP A 206 -1.99 -20.39 -5.17
CA ASP A 206 -2.14 -19.50 -6.33
C ASP A 206 -1.49 -20.16 -7.56
N PRO A 207 -2.22 -20.94 -8.33
CA PRO A 207 -1.70 -21.56 -9.54
C PRO A 207 -1.67 -20.54 -10.69
N TRP A 208 -0.55 -20.58 -11.44
CA TRP A 208 -0.36 -19.89 -12.71
C TRP A 208 -0.10 -20.93 -13.80
N THR A 209 0.32 -20.53 -14.97
CA THR A 209 0.54 -21.43 -16.11
C THR A 209 1.64 -22.47 -15.85
N LYS A 210 2.77 -22.06 -15.27
CA LYS A 210 3.97 -22.91 -15.07
C LYS A 210 4.57 -22.80 -13.67
N ILE A 211 3.92 -22.08 -12.77
CA ILE A 211 4.33 -21.88 -11.39
C ILE A 211 3.11 -21.87 -10.47
N VAL A 212 3.28 -22.30 -9.24
CA VAL A 212 2.30 -22.14 -8.18
C VAL A 212 2.97 -21.45 -6.99
N TRP A 213 2.29 -20.47 -6.40
CA TRP A 213 2.67 -19.89 -5.13
C TRP A 213 1.86 -20.53 -4.01
N LEU A 214 2.56 -21.05 -3.03
CA LEU A 214 1.99 -21.73 -1.87
C LEU A 214 2.28 -20.92 -0.62
N THR A 215 1.27 -20.75 0.24
CA THR A 215 1.42 -20.10 1.55
C THR A 215 0.77 -20.97 2.61
N ALA A 216 1.45 -21.18 3.72
CA ALA A 216 0.97 -21.98 4.84
C ALA A 216 1.44 -21.39 6.18
N GLU A 217 0.81 -21.83 7.25
CA GLU A 217 1.26 -21.60 8.61
C GLU A 217 1.61 -22.94 9.28
N GLY A 218 2.64 -22.92 10.09
CA GLY A 218 3.15 -24.03 10.89
C GLY A 218 3.78 -23.52 12.18
N ILE A 219 4.55 -24.36 12.84
CA ILE A 219 5.22 -23.99 14.08
C ILE A 219 6.58 -23.36 13.76
N ALA A 220 6.83 -22.17 14.28
CA ALA A 220 8.11 -21.48 14.13
C ALA A 220 9.25 -22.29 14.78
N GLY A 221 10.31 -22.49 13.99
CA GLY A 221 11.46 -23.28 14.40
C GLY A 221 11.40 -24.76 14.00
N ASN A 222 10.26 -25.24 13.51
CA ASN A 222 10.17 -26.57 12.90
C ASN A 222 10.74 -26.53 11.47
N ASP A 223 11.01 -27.73 10.93
CA ASP A 223 11.21 -27.92 9.49
C ASP A 223 9.86 -27.75 8.79
N ASN A 224 9.67 -26.61 8.13
CA ASN A 224 8.45 -26.23 7.45
C ASN A 224 8.64 -26.31 5.94
N GLY A 225 7.59 -26.65 5.19
CA GLY A 225 7.66 -26.69 3.74
C GLY A 225 6.39 -27.24 3.09
N PHE A 226 6.54 -27.55 1.82
CA PHE A 226 5.45 -28.09 1.01
C PHE A 226 5.88 -29.40 0.32
N ARG A 227 4.90 -30.22 0.02
CA ARG A 227 5.04 -31.36 -0.87
C ARG A 227 4.09 -31.20 -2.04
N LEU A 228 4.62 -31.44 -3.23
CA LEU A 228 3.92 -31.24 -4.49
C LEU A 228 4.11 -32.45 -5.37
N ARG A 229 3.07 -32.88 -6.10
CA ARG A 229 3.17 -33.87 -7.15
C ARG A 229 2.13 -33.63 -8.25
N GLU A 230 2.39 -34.16 -9.44
CA GLU A 230 1.36 -34.24 -10.48
C GLU A 230 0.32 -35.28 -10.04
N SER A 231 -0.97 -34.96 -10.17
CA SER A 231 -2.04 -35.88 -9.73
C SER A 231 -1.96 -37.23 -10.45
N GLY A 232 -2.06 -38.31 -9.66
CA GLY A 232 -1.93 -39.67 -10.16
C GLY A 232 -0.48 -40.20 -10.20
N THR A 233 0.53 -39.41 -9.79
CA THR A 233 1.90 -39.92 -9.60
C THR A 233 2.13 -40.29 -8.13
N GLU A 234 3.11 -41.16 -7.85
CA GLU A 234 3.39 -41.60 -6.48
C GLU A 234 4.43 -40.72 -5.78
N GLU A 235 5.35 -40.11 -6.52
CA GLU A 235 6.48 -39.36 -5.97
C GLU A 235 6.13 -37.95 -5.58
N TRP A 236 6.42 -37.60 -4.32
CA TRP A 236 6.27 -36.23 -3.81
C TRP A 236 7.60 -35.49 -3.92
N GLN A 237 7.57 -34.32 -4.57
CA GLN A 237 8.65 -33.36 -4.54
C GLN A 237 8.52 -32.51 -3.27
N THR A 238 9.60 -32.37 -2.51
CA THR A 238 9.66 -31.46 -1.36
C THR A 238 10.09 -30.07 -1.83
N ILE A 239 9.34 -29.02 -1.45
CA ILE A 239 9.59 -27.61 -1.75
C ILE A 239 9.92 -26.91 -0.44
N SER A 240 11.15 -26.40 -0.35
CA SER A 240 11.57 -25.56 0.79
C SER A 240 10.97 -24.17 0.71
N PRO A 241 10.70 -23.51 1.83
CA PRO A 241 10.20 -22.14 1.82
C PRO A 241 11.21 -21.14 1.24
N ASP A 242 10.73 -20.22 0.40
CA ASP A 242 11.48 -19.06 -0.07
C ASP A 242 11.48 -17.94 0.98
N SER A 243 10.42 -17.86 1.77
CA SER A 243 10.30 -16.91 2.88
C SER A 243 9.62 -17.55 4.09
N GLN A 244 10.05 -17.12 5.27
CA GLN A 244 9.47 -17.54 6.54
C GLN A 244 9.48 -16.39 7.53
N ASN A 245 8.31 -16.10 8.14
CA ASN A 245 8.15 -15.10 9.16
C ASN A 245 7.30 -15.66 10.30
N GLY A 246 7.91 -15.78 11.49
CA GLY A 246 7.29 -16.53 12.59
C GLY A 246 6.94 -17.96 12.16
N GLY A 247 5.68 -18.33 12.26
CA GLY A 247 5.19 -19.62 11.80
C GLY A 247 4.59 -19.60 10.39
N GLN A 248 4.53 -18.46 9.71
CA GLN A 248 4.05 -18.40 8.32
C GLN A 248 5.20 -18.61 7.34
N PHE A 249 4.97 -19.36 6.28
CA PHE A 249 5.96 -19.63 5.25
C PHE A 249 5.32 -19.71 3.87
N SER A 250 6.10 -19.35 2.85
CA SER A 250 5.66 -19.40 1.45
C SER A 250 6.76 -19.90 0.53
N ALA A 251 6.36 -20.52 -0.59
CA ALA A 251 7.26 -20.97 -1.63
C ALA A 251 6.64 -20.87 -3.02
N GLY A 252 7.48 -20.63 -4.03
CA GLY A 252 7.14 -20.80 -5.43
C GLY A 252 7.64 -22.14 -5.94
N ALA A 253 6.78 -22.91 -6.59
CA ALA A 253 7.18 -24.13 -7.31
C ALA A 253 7.00 -23.90 -8.81
N ASP A 254 8.09 -23.87 -9.56
CA ASP A 254 8.14 -23.66 -11.00
C ASP A 254 8.29 -24.95 -11.80
N GLY A 255 8.34 -24.83 -13.13
CA GLY A 255 8.49 -25.96 -14.04
C GLY A 255 7.24 -26.82 -14.18
N LEU A 256 6.08 -26.33 -13.76
CA LEU A 256 4.82 -27.06 -13.90
C LEU A 256 4.33 -27.08 -15.35
N LYS A 257 3.53 -28.08 -15.69
CA LYS A 257 2.87 -28.20 -17.00
C LYS A 257 1.58 -27.39 -16.99
N PRO A 258 1.25 -26.66 -18.08
CA PRO A 258 -0.05 -25.99 -18.23
C PRO A 258 -1.22 -26.97 -18.21
N GLU A 259 -2.40 -26.49 -17.78
CA GLU A 259 -3.66 -27.25 -17.77
C GLU A 259 -3.55 -28.63 -17.09
N THR A 260 -2.65 -28.73 -16.11
CA THR A 260 -2.33 -29.97 -15.43
C THR A 260 -2.74 -29.89 -13.97
N THR A 261 -3.37 -30.96 -13.46
CA THR A 261 -3.78 -31.03 -12.07
C THR A 261 -2.64 -31.56 -11.20
N TYR A 262 -2.39 -30.86 -10.12
CA TYR A 262 -1.39 -31.19 -9.11
C TYR A 262 -2.04 -31.39 -7.75
N GLU A 263 -1.36 -32.13 -6.91
CA GLU A 263 -1.69 -32.33 -5.50
C GLU A 263 -0.61 -31.70 -4.65
N CYS A 264 -1.01 -30.97 -3.60
CA CYS A 264 -0.07 -30.37 -2.67
C CYS A 264 -0.53 -30.50 -1.22
N LYS A 265 0.43 -30.43 -0.31
CA LYS A 265 0.23 -30.36 1.14
C LYS A 265 1.36 -29.57 1.78
N ALA A 266 1.06 -28.89 2.89
CA ALA A 266 2.08 -28.26 3.72
C ALA A 266 2.47 -29.20 4.87
N PHE A 267 3.69 -29.03 5.39
CA PHE A 267 4.16 -29.77 6.57
C PHE A 267 4.89 -28.83 7.55
N SER A 268 4.86 -29.22 8.83
CA SER A 268 5.59 -28.57 9.92
C SER A 268 6.15 -29.66 10.85
N GLY A 269 7.45 -29.95 10.73
CA GLY A 269 8.05 -31.12 11.36
C GLY A 269 7.45 -32.44 10.83
N THR A 270 6.79 -33.20 11.71
CA THR A 270 6.14 -34.44 11.35
C THR A 270 4.68 -34.33 10.94
N GLU A 271 4.09 -33.18 11.19
CA GLU A 271 2.67 -32.89 10.92
C GLU A 271 2.47 -32.39 9.49
N GLU A 272 1.39 -32.84 8.85
CA GLU A 272 1.06 -32.48 7.47
C GLU A 272 -0.42 -32.08 7.37
N THR A 273 -0.74 -31.24 6.39
CA THR A 273 -2.14 -30.94 6.04
C THR A 273 -2.74 -32.07 5.22
N GLU A 274 -4.06 -32.07 5.14
CA GLU A 274 -4.77 -32.83 4.11
C GLU A 274 -4.27 -32.42 2.72
N VAL A 275 -4.31 -33.39 1.78
CA VAL A 275 -3.95 -33.14 0.38
C VAL A 275 -4.97 -32.22 -0.26
N GLN A 276 -4.50 -31.17 -0.91
CA GLN A 276 -5.29 -30.26 -1.71
C GLN A 276 -4.90 -30.34 -3.17
N THR A 277 -5.84 -30.10 -4.07
CA THR A 277 -5.63 -30.17 -5.51
C THR A 277 -5.80 -28.80 -6.14
N PHE A 278 -5.01 -28.52 -7.17
CA PHE A 278 -5.18 -27.34 -8.02
C PHE A 278 -4.86 -27.71 -9.48
N THR A 279 -5.31 -26.89 -10.41
CA THR A 279 -4.98 -27.03 -11.83
C THR A 279 -4.29 -25.76 -12.30
N THR A 280 -3.17 -25.90 -13.00
CA THR A 280 -2.44 -24.80 -13.61
C THR A 280 -3.24 -24.16 -14.73
N GLU A 281 -3.03 -22.87 -14.96
CA GLU A 281 -3.72 -22.14 -16.02
C GLU A 281 -3.24 -22.60 -17.42
N SER A 282 -4.08 -22.35 -18.43
CA SER A 282 -3.71 -22.54 -19.84
C SER A 282 -2.64 -21.53 -20.29
N GLU A 283 -1.81 -21.92 -21.23
CA GLU A 283 -0.91 -20.98 -21.90
C GLU A 283 -1.73 -19.99 -22.75
N ARG A 284 -1.86 -18.76 -22.24
CA ARG A 284 -2.43 -17.67 -23.02
C ARG A 284 -1.31 -17.04 -23.85
N GLN A 285 -1.27 -17.36 -25.13
CA GLN A 285 -0.43 -16.59 -26.05
C GLN A 285 -1.10 -15.26 -26.35
N LEU A 286 -0.34 -14.18 -26.27
CA LEU A 286 -0.79 -12.90 -26.83
C LEU A 286 -1.02 -13.12 -28.34
N PRO A 287 -2.13 -12.64 -28.89
CA PRO A 287 -2.32 -12.68 -30.34
C PRO A 287 -1.07 -12.10 -31.02
N ASN A 288 -0.52 -12.84 -31.96
CA ASN A 288 0.66 -12.43 -32.74
C ASN A 288 1.96 -12.24 -31.92
N SER A 289 2.18 -13.04 -30.87
CA SER A 289 3.38 -12.99 -30.01
C SER A 289 4.68 -13.35 -30.73
N GLY A 290 4.62 -13.92 -31.95
CA GLY A 290 5.77 -14.30 -32.78
C GLY A 290 6.40 -13.15 -33.56
N PHE A 291 5.96 -11.91 -33.41
CA PHE A 291 6.41 -10.75 -34.20
C PHE A 291 6.31 -10.97 -35.74
N GLU A 292 5.43 -11.88 -36.14
CA GLU A 292 5.10 -12.07 -37.55
C GLU A 292 4.57 -10.74 -38.14
N PRO A 293 4.88 -10.40 -39.39
CA PRO A 293 4.35 -9.18 -40.00
C PRO A 293 2.82 -9.25 -40.00
N TRP A 294 2.20 -8.29 -39.35
CA TRP A 294 0.75 -8.18 -39.23
C TRP A 294 0.14 -8.07 -40.65
N SER A 295 -0.89 -8.84 -40.89
CA SER A 295 -1.68 -8.65 -42.11
C SER A 295 -2.33 -7.25 -42.09
N ASN A 296 -2.54 -6.63 -43.25
CA ASN A 296 -3.18 -5.31 -43.32
C ASN A 296 -4.55 -5.29 -42.62
N ALA A 297 -5.28 -6.41 -42.64
CA ALA A 297 -6.58 -6.53 -41.98
C ALA A 297 -6.48 -6.52 -40.44
N GLU A 298 -5.42 -7.08 -39.89
CA GLU A 298 -5.17 -7.05 -38.44
C GLU A 298 -4.63 -5.70 -37.99
N SER A 299 -3.74 -5.10 -38.79
CA SER A 299 -3.22 -3.75 -38.54
C SER A 299 -4.35 -2.72 -38.47
N ASP A 300 -5.31 -2.78 -39.40
CA ASP A 300 -6.47 -1.87 -39.45
C ASP A 300 -7.39 -2.05 -38.22
N LYS A 301 -7.53 -3.27 -37.73
CA LYS A 301 -8.36 -3.57 -36.54
C LYS A 301 -7.81 -2.96 -35.28
N TYR A 302 -6.49 -2.96 -35.10
CA TYR A 302 -5.84 -2.41 -33.90
C TYR A 302 -5.57 -0.91 -33.98
N SER A 303 -5.27 -0.38 -35.17
CA SER A 303 -5.10 1.07 -35.36
C SER A 303 -6.41 1.85 -35.17
N ALA A 304 -7.54 1.26 -35.50
CA ALA A 304 -8.85 1.87 -35.22
C ALA A 304 -9.20 2.00 -33.75
N HIS A 305 -8.51 1.24 -32.86
CA HIS A 305 -8.71 1.32 -31.41
C HIS A 305 -7.76 2.32 -30.71
N LEU A 306 -6.64 2.64 -31.37
CA LEU A 306 -5.60 3.50 -30.75
C LEU A 306 -5.68 4.96 -31.22
N ASP A 307 -6.35 5.25 -32.35
CA ASP A 307 -6.52 6.61 -32.84
C ASP A 307 -7.90 6.81 -33.49
N PRO A 308 -8.91 7.21 -32.69
CA PRO A 308 -10.25 7.51 -33.23
C PRO A 308 -10.27 8.76 -34.11
N HIS A 309 -9.18 9.49 -34.28
CA HIS A 309 -9.10 10.71 -35.09
C HIS A 309 -8.41 10.54 -36.46
N SER A 310 -7.88 9.36 -36.79
CA SER A 310 -7.15 9.13 -38.04
C SER A 310 -8.04 8.94 -39.29
N LYS A 311 -9.36 9.03 -39.18
CA LYS A 311 -10.29 8.96 -40.30
C LYS A 311 -10.85 10.33 -40.70
N GLN A 312 -9.98 11.29 -41.00
CA GLN A 312 -10.36 12.48 -41.77
C GLN A 312 -9.20 12.94 -42.66
N SER A 313 -8.98 12.23 -43.74
CA SER A 313 -8.43 12.79 -45.00
C SER A 313 -8.33 11.70 -46.08
N ALA A 314 -9.37 11.55 -46.87
CA ALA A 314 -9.31 11.16 -48.24
C ALA A 314 -10.60 11.67 -48.92
#